data_71b1e6ac6b5984c6f0144899dd60ae25
#
_entry.id   71b1e6ac6b5984c6f0144899dd60ae25
#
_cell.length_a   1.000
_cell.length_b   1.000
_cell.length_c   1.000
_cell.angle_alpha   90.00
_cell.angle_beta   90.00
_cell.angle_gamma   90.00
#
_symmetry.space_group_name_H-M   'P 1'
#
loop_
_entity.id
_entity.type
_entity.pdbx_description
1 polymer ?
#
loop_
_entity_poly.entity_id
_entity_poly.type
_entity_poly.pdbx_seq_one_letter_code
_entity_poly.pdbx_strand_id
1 'polypeptide(L)'
;MRIGITCYPTYGGSGAVATELGLELARRGHDVHFISYASPFRLRGFAERVTFHEVTQLEYPLFEQSSPYALALAVKQHEVAKREQLDLMHAHYAIPHAATAWLAKQMLEHEGLGLKIVTTLHGTDITLVGQDPSYYTLTKFSIEQSDAVTAVSAYLRDETYRAFGCGDCEVRVIPNFVSAADYYPPSDDFWRERLAPKGRRVLVHVSNFRPVKRVSDVVKIFASVRKQLPATLVLEGDGTDRDLAEHEVDHLRLRNDVGFLGKVVNV
;
A
#
# COMPACT_ATOMS: atom_id res chain seq x y z
N MET A 1 -7.48 -20.31 -9.61
CA MET A 1 -6.64 -20.44 -8.40
C MET A 1 -7.35 -19.76 -7.26
N ARG A 2 -7.10 -20.24 -6.04
CA ARG A 2 -7.56 -19.62 -4.80
C ARG A 2 -6.37 -18.91 -4.15
N ILE A 3 -6.47 -17.59 -4.06
CA ILE A 3 -5.34 -16.71 -3.74
C ILE A 3 -5.64 -15.93 -2.46
N GLY A 4 -4.84 -16.13 -1.42
CA GLY A 4 -4.83 -15.26 -0.25
C GLY A 4 -4.02 -13.99 -0.53
N ILE A 5 -4.54 -12.83 -0.17
CA ILE A 5 -3.79 -11.56 -0.23
C ILE A 5 -3.75 -10.94 1.16
N THR A 6 -2.56 -10.65 1.65
CA THR A 6 -2.36 -9.94 2.91
C THR A 6 -1.62 -8.64 2.68
N CYS A 7 -2.20 -7.54 3.21
CA CYS A 7 -1.69 -6.19 2.99
C CYS A 7 -2.14 -5.26 4.12
N TYR A 8 -1.55 -4.06 4.21
CA TYR A 8 -2.10 -3.01 5.04
C TYR A 8 -3.40 -2.46 4.43
N PRO A 9 -4.52 -2.42 5.17
CA PRO A 9 -5.81 -1.95 4.67
C PRO A 9 -5.90 -0.41 4.60
N THR A 10 -4.85 0.29 5.02
CA THR A 10 -4.83 1.75 5.19
C THR A 10 -4.70 2.49 3.85
N TYR A 11 -5.05 3.78 3.87
CA TYR A 11 -4.81 4.72 2.77
C TYR A 11 -3.31 4.83 2.46
N GLY A 12 -2.84 4.08 1.49
CA GLY A 12 -1.43 4.05 1.08
C GLY A 12 -1.24 3.30 -0.23
N GLY A 13 -0.12 3.56 -0.89
CA GLY A 13 0.17 3.00 -2.22
C GLY A 13 0.14 1.47 -2.26
N SER A 14 0.74 0.81 -1.26
CA SER A 14 0.79 -0.66 -1.20
C SER A 14 -0.58 -1.31 -1.00
N GLY A 15 -1.42 -0.73 -0.12
CA GLY A 15 -2.79 -1.21 0.08
C GLY A 15 -3.65 -1.03 -1.16
N ALA A 16 -3.49 0.11 -1.87
CA ALA A 16 -4.16 0.34 -3.14
C ALA A 16 -3.76 -0.70 -4.19
N VAL A 17 -2.45 -0.90 -4.38
CA VAL A 17 -1.92 -1.87 -5.35
C VAL A 17 -2.39 -3.29 -5.03
N ALA A 18 -2.32 -3.71 -3.76
CA ALA A 18 -2.78 -5.03 -3.34
C ALA A 18 -4.28 -5.24 -3.65
N THR A 19 -5.10 -4.23 -3.36
CA THR A 19 -6.55 -4.30 -3.59
C THR A 19 -6.88 -4.35 -5.09
N GLU A 20 -6.30 -3.47 -5.89
CA GLU A 20 -6.48 -3.45 -7.34
C GLU A 20 -6.03 -4.75 -8.00
N LEU A 21 -4.89 -5.29 -7.54
CA LEU A 21 -4.39 -6.59 -8.02
C LEU A 21 -5.39 -7.71 -7.71
N GLY A 22 -5.91 -7.75 -6.48
CA GLY A 22 -6.89 -8.78 -6.11
C GLY A 22 -8.18 -8.67 -6.90
N LEU A 23 -8.68 -7.46 -7.11
CA LEU A 23 -9.87 -7.22 -7.93
C LEU A 23 -9.64 -7.65 -9.39
N GLU A 24 -8.48 -7.36 -9.96
CA GLU A 24 -8.15 -7.76 -11.32
C GLU A 24 -7.97 -9.28 -11.45
N LEU A 25 -7.37 -9.94 -10.44
CA LEU A 25 -7.28 -11.39 -10.39
C LEU A 25 -8.67 -12.04 -10.31
N ALA A 26 -9.59 -11.47 -9.53
CA ALA A 26 -10.96 -11.93 -9.46
C ALA A 26 -11.70 -11.79 -10.80
N ARG A 27 -11.54 -10.66 -11.51
CA ARG A 27 -12.06 -10.45 -12.88
C ARG A 27 -11.54 -11.50 -13.85
N ARG A 28 -10.34 -12.02 -13.63
CA ARG A 28 -9.73 -13.11 -14.43
C ARG A 28 -10.15 -14.51 -13.99
N GLY A 29 -11.09 -14.63 -13.07
CA GLY A 29 -11.69 -15.91 -12.65
C GLY A 29 -10.95 -16.60 -11.50
N HIS A 30 -10.10 -15.92 -10.77
CA HIS A 30 -9.49 -16.44 -9.53
C HIS A 30 -10.38 -16.13 -8.33
N ASP A 31 -10.39 -17.01 -7.32
CA ASP A 31 -11.03 -16.74 -6.04
C ASP A 31 -10.00 -16.04 -5.13
N VAL A 32 -10.33 -14.84 -4.67
CA VAL A 32 -9.41 -13.96 -3.92
C VAL A 32 -9.89 -13.77 -2.50
N HIS A 33 -9.00 -13.99 -1.55
CA HIS A 33 -9.28 -13.91 -0.11
C HIS A 33 -8.35 -12.86 0.52
N PHE A 34 -8.90 -11.67 0.82
CA PHE A 34 -8.15 -10.65 1.56
C PHE A 34 -8.13 -10.97 3.05
N ILE A 35 -6.95 -10.91 3.67
CA ILE A 35 -6.73 -11.22 5.08
C ILE A 35 -6.03 -10.03 5.74
N SER A 36 -6.74 -9.27 6.58
CA SER A 36 -6.23 -8.06 7.22
C SER A 36 -7.10 -7.67 8.43
N TYR A 37 -6.63 -6.72 9.26
CA TYR A 37 -7.38 -6.24 10.44
C TYR A 37 -8.56 -5.31 10.12
N ALA A 38 -8.69 -4.85 8.88
CA ALA A 38 -9.83 -4.10 8.38
C ALA A 38 -9.97 -4.33 6.87
N SER A 39 -11.14 -4.10 6.32
CA SER A 39 -11.35 -4.18 4.87
C SER A 39 -10.43 -3.20 4.14
N PRO A 40 -9.73 -3.64 3.09
CA PRO A 40 -8.91 -2.76 2.27
C PRO A 40 -9.71 -1.57 1.75
N PHE A 41 -9.17 -0.35 1.86
CA PHE A 41 -9.93 0.88 1.62
C PHE A 41 -10.52 1.02 0.20
N ARG A 42 -9.97 0.30 -0.78
CA ARG A 42 -10.51 0.24 -2.16
C ARG A 42 -11.45 -0.94 -2.42
N LEU A 43 -11.59 -1.85 -1.46
CA LEU A 43 -12.57 -2.92 -1.55
C LEU A 43 -13.94 -2.37 -1.14
N ARG A 44 -14.74 -1.96 -2.12
CA ARG A 44 -16.04 -1.32 -1.89
C ARG A 44 -17.18 -2.22 -2.35
N GLY A 45 -18.14 -2.42 -1.46
CA GLY A 45 -19.33 -3.20 -1.77
C GLY A 45 -19.03 -4.66 -2.11
N PHE A 46 -19.93 -5.27 -2.85
CA PHE A 46 -19.80 -6.64 -3.31
C PHE A 46 -18.88 -6.71 -4.54
N ALA A 47 -17.91 -7.60 -4.49
CA ALA A 47 -17.08 -7.97 -5.63
C ALA A 47 -17.16 -9.49 -5.80
N GLU A 48 -17.56 -9.93 -6.98
CA GLU A 48 -17.63 -11.36 -7.29
C GLU A 48 -16.27 -12.02 -7.12
N ARG A 49 -16.22 -13.23 -6.55
CA ARG A 49 -15.00 -14.01 -6.26
C ARG A 49 -14.02 -13.35 -5.30
N VAL A 50 -14.48 -12.36 -4.53
CA VAL A 50 -13.64 -11.70 -3.51
C VAL A 50 -14.28 -11.90 -2.14
N THR A 51 -13.49 -12.40 -1.20
CA THR A 51 -13.88 -12.57 0.20
C THR A 51 -12.92 -11.82 1.11
N PHE A 52 -13.43 -11.15 2.11
CA PHE A 52 -12.62 -10.51 3.15
C PHE A 52 -12.69 -11.33 4.45
N HIS A 53 -11.53 -11.56 5.04
CA HIS A 53 -11.37 -12.25 6.33
C HIS A 53 -10.71 -11.30 7.33
N GLU A 54 -11.46 -10.88 8.32
CA GLU A 54 -10.95 -9.99 9.35
C GLU A 54 -10.05 -10.71 10.34
N VAL A 55 -8.92 -10.09 10.65
CA VAL A 55 -8.01 -10.50 11.71
C VAL A 55 -8.40 -9.78 12.98
N THR A 56 -9.05 -10.48 13.88
CA THR A 56 -9.39 -9.96 15.21
C THR A 56 -8.22 -10.18 16.17
N GLN A 57 -7.99 -9.23 17.04
CA GLN A 57 -6.96 -9.32 18.07
C GLN A 57 -7.62 -9.46 19.44
N LEU A 58 -7.04 -10.27 20.29
CA LEU A 58 -7.43 -10.35 21.68
C LEU A 58 -6.87 -9.13 22.44
N GLU A 59 -7.73 -8.32 23.02
CA GLU A 59 -7.33 -7.31 24.00
C GLU A 59 -7.06 -8.00 25.34
N TYR A 60 -5.82 -8.08 25.72
CA TYR A 60 -5.40 -8.68 26.96
C TYR A 60 -4.34 -7.83 27.67
N PRO A 61 -4.45 -7.52 28.97
CA PRO A 61 -3.60 -6.56 29.65
C PRO A 61 -2.08 -6.83 29.52
N LEU A 62 -1.65 -8.09 29.42
CA LEU A 62 -0.23 -8.42 29.21
C LEU A 62 0.30 -7.99 27.82
N PHE A 63 -0.57 -7.64 26.88
CA PHE A 63 -0.21 -7.19 25.54
C PHE A 63 -0.33 -5.68 25.35
N GLU A 64 -0.54 -4.90 26.42
CA GLU A 64 -0.69 -3.45 26.35
C GLU A 64 0.46 -2.71 25.66
N GLN A 65 1.69 -3.25 25.79
CA GLN A 65 2.90 -2.64 25.20
C GLN A 65 3.23 -3.17 23.79
N SER A 66 2.61 -4.27 23.35
CA SER A 66 2.85 -4.85 22.03
C SER A 66 1.58 -5.48 21.49
N SER A 67 1.02 -4.91 20.45
CA SER A 67 -0.09 -5.53 19.74
C SER A 67 0.37 -6.86 19.13
N PRO A 68 -0.23 -8.01 19.47
CA PRO A 68 0.14 -9.31 18.92
C PRO A 68 -0.42 -9.52 17.50
N TYR A 69 -0.65 -8.43 16.75
CA TYR A 69 -1.24 -8.48 15.42
C TYR A 69 -0.57 -9.50 14.50
N ALA A 70 0.75 -9.55 14.50
CA ALA A 70 1.49 -10.48 13.64
C ALA A 70 1.15 -11.94 13.98
N LEU A 71 1.01 -12.29 15.26
CA LEU A 71 0.65 -13.65 15.69
C LEU A 71 -0.80 -13.97 15.27
N ALA A 72 -1.74 -13.05 15.53
CA ALA A 72 -3.14 -13.20 15.12
C ALA A 72 -3.26 -13.32 13.58
N LEU A 73 -2.47 -12.54 12.84
CA LEU A 73 -2.44 -12.62 11.38
C LEU A 73 -1.94 -13.99 10.91
N ALA A 74 -0.86 -14.53 11.49
CA ALA A 74 -0.34 -15.85 11.12
C ALA A 74 -1.38 -16.97 11.33
N VAL A 75 -2.10 -16.93 12.46
CA VAL A 75 -3.19 -17.87 12.75
C VAL A 75 -4.33 -17.70 11.74
N LYS A 76 -4.74 -16.46 11.46
CA LYS A 76 -5.82 -16.22 10.48
C LYS A 76 -5.42 -16.66 9.07
N GLN A 77 -4.18 -16.42 8.65
CA GLN A 77 -3.65 -16.88 7.37
C GLN A 77 -3.68 -18.41 7.28
N HIS A 78 -3.27 -19.12 8.35
CA HIS A 78 -3.36 -20.58 8.43
C HIS A 78 -4.81 -21.08 8.32
N GLU A 79 -5.73 -20.53 9.14
CA GLU A 79 -7.15 -20.91 9.13
C GLU A 79 -7.80 -20.75 7.76
N VAL A 80 -7.58 -19.58 7.13
CA VAL A 80 -8.14 -19.27 5.81
C VAL A 80 -7.52 -20.16 4.74
N ALA A 81 -6.19 -20.34 4.75
CA ALA A 81 -5.52 -21.18 3.79
C ALA A 81 -6.01 -22.62 3.86
N LYS A 82 -6.21 -23.16 5.04
CA LYS A 82 -6.75 -24.50 5.25
C LYS A 82 -8.21 -24.64 4.82
N ARG A 83 -9.07 -23.72 5.29
CA ARG A 83 -10.51 -23.79 5.04
C ARG A 83 -10.87 -23.56 3.58
N GLU A 84 -10.26 -22.54 2.97
CA GLU A 84 -10.51 -22.16 1.59
C GLU A 84 -9.59 -22.92 0.62
N GLN A 85 -8.67 -23.76 1.12
CA GLN A 85 -7.69 -24.53 0.34
C GLN A 85 -6.91 -23.63 -0.62
N LEU A 86 -6.25 -22.60 -0.10
CA LEU A 86 -5.52 -21.64 -0.91
C LEU A 86 -4.36 -22.31 -1.67
N ASP A 87 -4.18 -21.96 -2.92
CA ASP A 87 -3.05 -22.37 -3.74
C ASP A 87 -1.79 -21.58 -3.39
N LEU A 88 -1.97 -20.27 -3.05
CA LEU A 88 -0.89 -19.39 -2.64
C LEU A 88 -1.35 -18.28 -1.71
N MET A 89 -0.40 -17.73 -0.94
CA MET A 89 -0.52 -16.50 -0.17
C MET A 89 0.35 -15.43 -0.81
N HIS A 90 -0.26 -14.33 -1.24
CA HIS A 90 0.45 -13.17 -1.75
C HIS A 90 0.61 -12.13 -0.62
N ALA A 91 1.81 -11.98 -0.11
CA ALA A 91 2.16 -11.02 0.92
C ALA A 91 2.65 -9.71 0.30
N HIS A 92 2.02 -8.61 0.64
CA HIS A 92 2.50 -7.27 0.32
C HIS A 92 3.29 -6.73 1.51
N TYR A 93 4.60 -6.62 1.37
CA TYR A 93 5.68 -6.42 2.35
C TYR A 93 6.31 -7.71 2.91
N ALA A 94 7.63 -7.68 3.04
CA ALA A 94 8.39 -8.76 3.68
C ALA A 94 7.99 -8.93 5.15
N ILE A 95 7.84 -7.82 5.87
CA ILE A 95 7.38 -7.79 7.27
C ILE A 95 6.20 -6.83 7.45
N PRO A 96 5.18 -7.19 8.24
CA PRO A 96 5.02 -8.47 8.91
C PRO A 96 4.43 -9.58 8.01
N HIS A 97 3.94 -9.25 6.81
CA HIS A 97 3.02 -10.07 6.04
C HIS A 97 3.66 -11.36 5.51
N ALA A 98 4.86 -11.31 4.90
CA ALA A 98 5.53 -12.53 4.46
C ALA A 98 6.04 -13.38 5.63
N ALA A 99 6.53 -12.74 6.69
CA ALA A 99 6.93 -13.45 7.92
C ALA A 99 5.76 -14.23 8.52
N THR A 100 4.58 -13.64 8.59
CA THR A 100 3.37 -14.32 9.11
C THR A 100 2.85 -15.38 8.15
N ALA A 101 2.95 -15.16 6.84
CA ALA A 101 2.61 -16.17 5.83
C ALA A 101 3.55 -17.39 5.92
N TRP A 102 4.83 -17.18 6.20
CA TRP A 102 5.76 -18.27 6.46
C TRP A 102 5.38 -19.08 7.71
N LEU A 103 5.02 -18.43 8.82
CA LEU A 103 4.49 -19.11 10.00
C LEU A 103 3.23 -19.93 9.69
N ALA A 104 2.30 -19.36 8.93
CA ALA A 104 1.09 -20.07 8.47
C ALA A 104 1.46 -21.29 7.62
N LYS A 105 2.42 -21.15 6.70
CA LYS A 105 2.94 -22.25 5.88
C LYS A 105 3.52 -23.37 6.75
N GLN A 106 4.32 -23.05 7.77
CA GLN A 106 4.89 -24.05 8.67
C GLN A 106 3.82 -24.80 9.47
N MET A 107 2.77 -24.12 9.92
CA MET A 107 1.63 -24.79 10.58
C MET A 107 0.89 -25.73 9.62
N LEU A 108 0.68 -25.32 8.36
CA LEU A 108 0.07 -26.18 7.34
C LEU A 108 0.92 -27.39 6.98
N GLU A 109 2.23 -27.21 6.84
CA GLU A 109 3.18 -28.30 6.55
C GLU A 109 3.19 -29.35 7.67
N HIS A 110 3.07 -28.92 8.94
CA HIS A 110 2.90 -29.83 10.07
C HIS A 110 1.61 -30.68 9.97
N GLU A 111 0.59 -30.18 9.30
CA GLU A 111 -0.67 -30.87 9.03
C GLU A 111 -0.67 -31.65 7.70
N GLY A 112 0.46 -31.69 6.99
CA GLY A 112 0.59 -32.35 5.68
C GLY A 112 0.01 -31.55 4.52
N LEU A 113 -0.25 -30.25 4.70
CA LEU A 113 -0.77 -29.33 3.69
C LEU A 113 0.33 -28.41 3.16
N GLY A 114 0.25 -28.00 1.90
CA GLY A 114 1.21 -27.08 1.29
C GLY A 114 0.61 -25.70 1.03
N LEU A 115 1.47 -24.67 1.08
CA LEU A 115 1.11 -23.30 0.69
C LEU A 115 2.30 -22.64 0.00
N LYS A 116 2.08 -21.99 -1.13
CA LYS A 116 3.08 -21.16 -1.80
C LYS A 116 3.01 -19.73 -1.29
N ILE A 117 4.17 -19.07 -1.20
CA ILE A 117 4.26 -17.66 -0.77
C ILE A 117 4.86 -16.84 -1.90
N VAL A 118 4.12 -15.81 -2.32
CA VAL A 118 4.61 -14.75 -3.20
C VAL A 118 4.73 -13.47 -2.38
N THR A 119 5.87 -12.79 -2.44
CA THR A 119 6.08 -11.54 -1.71
C THR A 119 6.35 -10.40 -2.67
N THR A 120 5.56 -9.31 -2.54
CA THR A 120 5.80 -8.06 -3.26
C THR A 120 6.38 -7.02 -2.32
N LEU A 121 7.58 -6.51 -2.68
CA LEU A 121 8.30 -5.46 -1.97
C LEU A 121 7.85 -4.09 -2.45
N HIS A 122 7.58 -3.16 -1.51
CA HIS A 122 7.00 -1.84 -1.81
C HIS A 122 7.91 -0.64 -1.49
N GLY A 123 9.05 -0.88 -0.88
CA GLY A 123 10.08 0.14 -0.61
C GLY A 123 10.34 0.36 0.87
N THR A 124 9.37 0.73 1.68
CA THR A 124 9.57 0.99 3.11
C THR A 124 10.14 -0.23 3.86
N ASP A 125 9.73 -1.42 3.47
CA ASP A 125 10.24 -2.69 3.98
C ASP A 125 11.71 -2.95 3.62
N ILE A 126 12.23 -2.30 2.60
CA ILE A 126 13.61 -2.49 2.11
C ILE A 126 14.50 -1.31 2.50
N THR A 127 14.03 -0.08 2.28
CA THR A 127 14.88 1.12 2.39
C THR A 127 14.85 1.77 3.77
N LEU A 128 13.91 1.40 4.63
CA LEU A 128 13.71 2.04 5.93
C LEU A 128 13.58 1.01 7.05
N VAL A 129 12.39 0.39 7.17
CA VAL A 129 12.09 -0.51 8.29
C VAL A 129 12.94 -1.77 8.26
N GLY A 130 13.11 -2.38 7.09
CA GLY A 130 13.86 -3.62 6.95
C GLY A 130 15.37 -3.49 7.20
N GLN A 131 15.91 -2.27 7.17
CA GLN A 131 17.32 -2.01 7.50
C GLN A 131 17.55 -1.73 8.99
N ASP A 132 16.49 -1.53 9.77
CA ASP A 132 16.62 -1.41 11.22
C ASP A 132 17.15 -2.73 11.82
N PRO A 133 18.17 -2.68 12.72
CA PRO A 133 18.72 -3.89 13.31
C PRO A 133 17.71 -4.82 13.97
N SER A 134 16.61 -4.27 14.49
CA SER A 134 15.53 -5.06 15.12
C SER A 134 14.73 -5.89 14.12
N TYR A 135 14.74 -5.51 12.85
CA TYR A 135 13.91 -6.14 11.80
C TYR A 135 14.73 -6.76 10.66
N TYR A 136 16.00 -6.39 10.53
CA TYR A 136 16.84 -6.79 9.40
C TYR A 136 16.86 -8.31 9.16
N THR A 137 17.16 -9.09 10.20
CA THR A 137 17.28 -10.55 10.08
C THR A 137 15.95 -11.19 9.67
N LEU A 138 14.83 -10.71 10.24
CA LEU A 138 13.51 -11.23 9.90
C LEU A 138 13.10 -10.81 8.48
N THR A 139 13.41 -9.60 8.06
CA THR A 139 13.12 -9.11 6.70
C THR A 139 13.87 -9.95 5.67
N LYS A 140 15.19 -10.12 5.86
CA LYS A 140 16.02 -10.99 5.01
C LYS A 140 15.46 -12.41 4.92
N PHE A 141 15.20 -13.02 6.07
CA PHE A 141 14.64 -14.37 6.17
C PHE A 141 13.31 -14.48 5.40
N SER A 142 12.40 -13.52 5.58
CA SER A 142 11.08 -13.54 4.93
C SER A 142 11.18 -13.46 3.41
N ILE A 143 12.16 -12.69 2.90
CA ILE A 143 12.44 -12.62 1.45
C ILE A 143 12.95 -13.98 0.96
N GLU A 144 13.94 -14.57 1.65
CA GLU A 144 14.57 -15.84 1.26
C GLU A 144 13.63 -17.04 1.37
N GLN A 145 12.64 -17.01 2.26
CA GLN A 145 11.66 -18.08 2.45
C GLN A 145 10.44 -17.98 1.53
N SER A 146 10.34 -16.92 0.74
CA SER A 146 9.27 -16.78 -0.24
C SER A 146 9.52 -17.65 -1.48
N ASP A 147 8.49 -18.33 -1.99
CA ASP A 147 8.59 -19.15 -3.22
C ASP A 147 8.80 -18.27 -4.47
N ALA A 148 8.38 -16.99 -4.43
CA ALA A 148 8.69 -15.98 -5.42
C ALA A 148 8.68 -14.58 -4.80
N VAL A 149 9.59 -13.72 -5.27
CA VAL A 149 9.71 -12.34 -4.79
C VAL A 149 9.58 -11.37 -5.96
N THR A 150 8.80 -10.32 -5.77
CA THR A 150 8.67 -9.24 -6.74
C THR A 150 8.98 -7.88 -6.12
N ALA A 151 9.49 -6.97 -6.92
CA ALA A 151 9.70 -5.57 -6.54
C ALA A 151 8.99 -4.66 -7.54
N VAL A 152 8.49 -3.52 -7.05
CA VAL A 152 7.72 -2.57 -7.88
C VAL A 152 8.58 -1.74 -8.84
N SER A 153 9.91 -1.85 -8.75
CA SER A 153 10.84 -1.17 -9.65
C SER A 153 12.20 -1.87 -9.68
N ALA A 154 12.98 -1.61 -10.74
CA ALA A 154 14.37 -2.08 -10.84
C ALA A 154 15.23 -1.52 -9.69
N TYR A 155 15.03 -0.22 -9.36
CA TYR A 155 15.71 0.39 -8.21
C TYR A 155 15.48 -0.41 -6.91
N LEU A 156 14.23 -0.78 -6.63
CA LEU A 156 13.92 -1.51 -5.40
C LEU A 156 14.49 -2.94 -5.41
N ARG A 157 14.48 -3.62 -6.55
CA ARG A 157 15.17 -4.91 -6.72
C ARG A 157 16.65 -4.77 -6.37
N ASP A 158 17.32 -3.79 -6.98
CA ASP A 158 18.76 -3.60 -6.81
C ASP A 158 19.12 -3.21 -5.37
N GLU A 159 18.28 -2.38 -4.72
CA GLU A 159 18.38 -2.07 -3.29
C GLU A 159 18.17 -3.30 -2.41
N THR A 160 17.27 -4.21 -2.78
CA THR A 160 17.06 -5.46 -2.04
C THR A 160 18.32 -6.32 -2.07
N TYR A 161 18.93 -6.48 -3.23
CA TYR A 161 20.21 -7.22 -3.34
C TYR A 161 21.32 -6.53 -2.56
N ARG A 162 21.44 -5.21 -2.65
CA ARG A 162 22.47 -4.45 -1.95
C ARG A 162 22.33 -4.55 -0.43
N ALA A 163 21.10 -4.40 0.08
CA ALA A 163 20.84 -4.34 1.53
C ALA A 163 20.89 -5.71 2.19
N PHE A 164 20.35 -6.74 1.54
CA PHE A 164 20.16 -8.06 2.16
C PHE A 164 21.06 -9.16 1.61
N GLY A 165 21.81 -8.90 0.56
CA GLY A 165 22.76 -9.89 -0.01
C GLY A 165 22.07 -11.20 -0.37
N CYS A 166 20.88 -11.15 -0.92
CA CYS A 166 20.03 -12.29 -1.26
C CYS A 166 20.65 -13.02 -2.46
N GLY A 167 21.53 -14.00 -2.19
CA GLY A 167 22.35 -14.65 -3.23
C GLY A 167 21.58 -15.57 -4.17
N ASP A 168 20.56 -16.26 -3.65
CA ASP A 168 19.81 -17.28 -4.39
C ASP A 168 18.35 -16.88 -4.68
N CYS A 169 17.89 -15.70 -4.24
CA CYS A 169 16.52 -15.26 -4.52
C CYS A 169 16.44 -14.43 -5.80
N GLU A 170 15.64 -14.87 -6.76
CA GLU A 170 15.30 -14.08 -7.93
C GLU A 170 14.22 -13.06 -7.56
N VAL A 171 14.56 -11.76 -7.58
CA VAL A 171 13.59 -10.68 -7.41
C VAL A 171 13.13 -10.18 -8.78
N ARG A 172 11.88 -10.46 -9.15
CA ARG A 172 11.29 -10.03 -10.42
C ARG A 172 10.73 -8.62 -10.31
N VAL A 173 10.96 -7.82 -11.34
CA VAL A 173 10.40 -6.47 -11.40
C VAL A 173 9.02 -6.52 -12.03
N ILE A 174 7.99 -6.18 -11.23
CA ILE A 174 6.61 -6.02 -11.69
C ILE A 174 6.14 -4.63 -11.27
N PRO A 175 6.11 -3.65 -12.18
CA PRO A 175 5.67 -2.30 -11.85
C PRO A 175 4.22 -2.25 -11.38
N ASN A 176 3.93 -1.29 -10.51
CA ASN A 176 2.55 -0.98 -10.16
C ASN A 176 1.76 -0.59 -11.42
N PHE A 177 0.49 -0.91 -11.44
CA PHE A 177 -0.40 -0.64 -12.55
C PHE A 177 -1.59 0.21 -12.12
N VAL A 178 -2.27 0.75 -13.11
CA VAL A 178 -3.54 1.45 -12.97
C VAL A 178 -4.51 0.78 -13.93
N SER A 179 -5.71 0.44 -13.44
CA SER A 179 -6.77 -0.06 -14.30
C SER A 179 -7.31 1.08 -15.17
N ALA A 180 -7.01 1.05 -16.46
CA ALA A 180 -7.49 2.09 -17.39
C ALA A 180 -9.02 2.13 -17.44
N ALA A 181 -9.70 1.03 -17.12
CA ALA A 181 -11.16 0.96 -17.09
C ALA A 181 -11.79 1.80 -15.96
N ASP A 182 -11.05 2.05 -14.90
CA ASP A 182 -11.55 2.75 -13.71
C ASP A 182 -11.20 4.27 -13.73
N TYR A 183 -10.40 4.71 -14.71
CA TYR A 183 -9.93 6.10 -14.83
C TYR A 183 -10.33 6.70 -16.18
N TYR A 184 -11.56 7.20 -16.24
CA TYR A 184 -12.03 7.98 -17.38
C TYR A 184 -11.90 9.47 -17.07
N PRO A 185 -11.45 10.30 -18.02
CA PRO A 185 -11.60 11.73 -17.86
C PRO A 185 -13.09 12.04 -17.73
N PRO A 186 -13.49 12.89 -16.76
CA PRO A 186 -14.88 13.30 -16.65
C PRO A 186 -15.32 13.93 -17.97
N SER A 187 -16.53 13.62 -18.40
CA SER A 187 -17.10 14.10 -19.65
C SER A 187 -17.50 15.59 -19.60
N ASP A 188 -17.41 16.20 -18.43
CA ASP A 188 -17.78 17.59 -18.19
C ASP A 188 -16.61 18.41 -17.59
N ASP A 189 -16.67 19.71 -17.77
CA ASP A 189 -15.70 20.64 -17.20
C ASP A 189 -16.05 21.08 -15.77
N PHE A 190 -17.02 20.42 -15.12
CA PHE A 190 -17.53 20.80 -13.79
C PHE A 190 -16.42 20.98 -12.74
N TRP A 191 -15.54 19.96 -12.62
CA TRP A 191 -14.43 20.04 -11.67
C TRP A 191 -13.37 21.06 -12.08
N ARG A 192 -13.11 21.18 -13.39
CA ARG A 192 -12.18 22.15 -13.92
C ARG A 192 -12.63 23.58 -13.63
N GLU A 193 -13.89 23.91 -13.88
CA GLU A 193 -14.46 25.23 -13.61
C GLU A 193 -14.48 25.56 -12.11
N ARG A 194 -14.74 24.57 -11.27
CA ARG A 194 -14.76 24.72 -9.81
C ARG A 194 -13.36 24.88 -9.20
N LEU A 195 -12.38 24.11 -9.68
CA LEU A 195 -11.00 24.10 -9.15
C LEU A 195 -10.13 25.16 -9.81
N ALA A 196 -10.41 25.54 -11.04
CA ALA A 196 -9.63 26.51 -11.80
C ALA A 196 -10.52 27.51 -12.54
N PRO A 197 -11.28 28.33 -11.84
CA PRO A 197 -12.13 29.34 -12.49
C PRO A 197 -11.27 30.27 -13.36
N LYS A 198 -11.87 30.79 -14.44
CA LYS A 198 -11.23 31.73 -15.36
C LYS A 198 -10.02 31.17 -16.12
N GLY A 199 -10.01 29.88 -16.43
CA GLY A 199 -8.96 29.27 -17.25
C GLY A 199 -7.57 29.15 -16.60
N ARG A 200 -7.50 29.20 -15.27
CA ARG A 200 -6.27 28.97 -14.51
C ARG A 200 -5.76 27.54 -14.76
N ARG A 201 -4.46 27.34 -14.69
CA ARG A 201 -3.86 25.99 -14.69
C ARG A 201 -4.09 25.33 -13.35
N VAL A 202 -4.44 24.04 -13.36
CA VAL A 202 -4.57 23.24 -12.14
C VAL A 202 -3.32 22.38 -11.99
N LEU A 203 -2.67 22.49 -10.84
CA LEU A 203 -1.65 21.54 -10.37
C LEU A 203 -2.29 20.70 -9.27
N VAL A 204 -2.07 19.40 -9.32
CA VAL A 204 -2.63 18.48 -8.32
C VAL A 204 -1.49 17.69 -7.67
N HIS A 205 -1.53 17.58 -6.35
CA HIS A 205 -0.66 16.69 -5.59
C HIS A 205 -1.51 15.78 -4.71
N VAL A 206 -1.35 14.47 -4.88
CA VAL A 206 -2.08 13.44 -4.13
C VAL A 206 -1.09 12.65 -3.30
N SER A 207 -1.20 12.68 -1.98
CA SER A 207 -0.35 11.86 -1.12
C SER A 207 -0.89 11.77 0.32
N ASN A 208 -0.26 10.92 1.14
CA ASN A 208 -0.51 10.83 2.58
C ASN A 208 0.40 11.77 3.40
N PHE A 209 0.66 12.94 2.97
CA PHE A 209 1.41 14.06 3.61
C PHE A 209 2.40 13.64 4.71
N ARG A 210 3.30 12.71 4.37
CA ARG A 210 4.43 12.30 5.22
C ARG A 210 5.70 13.00 4.77
N PRO A 211 6.75 13.13 5.61
CA PRO A 211 7.99 13.81 5.27
C PRO A 211 8.59 13.39 3.93
N VAL A 212 8.55 12.10 3.61
CA VAL A 212 9.03 11.55 2.31
C VAL A 212 8.27 12.10 1.10
N LYS A 213 7.06 12.63 1.27
CA LYS A 213 6.22 13.22 0.20
C LYS A 213 6.52 14.69 -0.05
N ARG A 214 7.27 15.35 0.86
CA ARG A 214 7.80 16.69 0.71
C ARG A 214 6.74 17.72 0.28
N VAL A 215 5.55 17.68 0.89
CA VAL A 215 4.40 18.51 0.48
C VAL A 215 4.70 20.01 0.61
N SER A 216 5.50 20.43 1.59
CA SER A 216 5.93 21.84 1.71
C SER A 216 6.77 22.29 0.53
N ASP A 217 7.60 21.41 -0.06
CA ASP A 217 8.35 21.74 -1.27
C ASP A 217 7.44 21.89 -2.48
N VAL A 218 6.35 21.11 -2.55
CA VAL A 218 5.31 21.28 -3.59
C VAL A 218 4.71 22.69 -3.51
N VAL A 219 4.42 23.18 -2.31
CA VAL A 219 3.92 24.54 -2.10
C VAL A 219 4.94 25.59 -2.56
N LYS A 220 6.23 25.43 -2.24
CA LYS A 220 7.32 26.33 -2.67
C LYS A 220 7.50 26.35 -4.20
N ILE A 221 7.43 25.17 -4.82
CA ILE A 221 7.48 25.05 -6.29
C ILE A 221 6.25 25.76 -6.89
N PHE A 222 5.08 25.54 -6.33
CA PHE A 222 3.85 26.21 -6.78
C PHE A 222 3.97 27.73 -6.68
N ALA A 223 4.56 28.27 -5.61
CA ALA A 223 4.81 29.70 -5.49
C ALA A 223 5.62 30.26 -6.67
N SER A 224 6.60 29.50 -7.15
CA SER A 224 7.40 29.88 -8.31
C SER A 224 6.62 29.82 -9.62
N VAL A 225 5.77 28.82 -9.80
CA VAL A 225 4.86 28.70 -10.94
C VAL A 225 3.86 29.84 -10.97
N ARG A 226 3.27 30.15 -9.81
CA ARG A 226 2.23 31.17 -9.64
C ARG A 226 2.73 32.59 -9.99
N LYS A 227 4.03 32.85 -9.85
CA LYS A 227 4.64 34.11 -10.29
C LYS A 227 4.67 34.27 -11.83
N GLN A 228 4.64 33.15 -12.56
CA GLN A 228 4.79 33.13 -14.01
C GLN A 228 3.46 33.01 -14.75
N LEU A 229 2.46 32.36 -14.15
CA LEU A 229 1.18 32.14 -14.80
C LEU A 229 0.03 31.98 -13.76
N PRO A 230 -1.21 32.29 -14.15
CA PRO A 230 -2.38 32.01 -13.33
C PRO A 230 -2.56 30.51 -13.09
N ALA A 231 -2.43 30.08 -11.85
CA ALA A 231 -2.55 28.67 -11.49
C ALA A 231 -3.28 28.48 -10.15
N THR A 232 -3.78 27.28 -9.91
CA THR A 232 -4.34 26.82 -8.64
C THR A 232 -3.65 25.51 -8.27
N LEU A 233 -3.25 25.34 -7.02
CA LEU A 233 -2.74 24.09 -6.48
C LEU A 233 -3.84 23.40 -5.69
N VAL A 234 -4.08 22.15 -6.00
CA VAL A 234 -4.99 21.27 -5.26
C VAL A 234 -4.16 20.21 -4.55
N LEU A 235 -4.27 20.20 -3.23
CA LEU A 235 -3.60 19.26 -2.35
C LEU A 235 -4.63 18.26 -1.82
N GLU A 236 -4.51 17.02 -2.24
CA GLU A 236 -5.38 15.93 -1.84
C GLU A 236 -4.65 14.95 -0.95
N GLY A 237 -5.27 14.63 0.17
CA GLY A 237 -4.72 13.77 1.20
C GLY A 237 -4.62 14.44 2.55
N ASP A 238 -3.98 13.73 3.47
CA ASP A 238 -3.83 14.15 4.86
C ASP A 238 -2.64 13.43 5.49
N GLY A 239 -2.09 13.95 6.57
CA GLY A 239 -0.97 13.33 7.27
C GLY A 239 -0.21 14.29 8.16
N THR A 240 0.93 13.80 8.68
CA THR A 240 1.73 14.53 9.67
C THR A 240 2.26 15.89 9.21
N ASP A 241 2.44 16.08 7.92
CA ASP A 241 3.00 17.30 7.34
C ASP A 241 1.92 18.28 6.84
N ARG A 242 0.64 18.03 7.15
CA ARG A 242 -0.45 18.91 6.72
C ARG A 242 -0.29 20.31 7.30
N ASP A 243 -0.10 20.41 8.60
CA ASP A 243 0.05 21.70 9.28
C ASP A 243 1.27 22.48 8.76
N LEU A 244 2.36 21.79 8.45
CA LEU A 244 3.54 22.39 7.84
C LEU A 244 3.24 22.94 6.44
N ALA A 245 2.46 22.22 5.63
CA ALA A 245 2.05 22.69 4.32
C ALA A 245 1.10 23.91 4.40
N GLU A 246 0.15 23.90 5.32
CA GLU A 246 -0.76 25.02 5.57
C GLU A 246 0.00 26.26 6.03
N HIS A 247 0.96 26.11 6.96
CA HIS A 247 1.83 27.19 7.41
C HIS A 247 2.66 27.78 6.25
N GLU A 248 3.20 26.93 5.37
CA GLU A 248 3.96 27.39 4.19
C GLU A 248 3.07 28.16 3.19
N VAL A 249 1.82 27.72 2.99
CA VAL A 249 0.83 28.44 2.16
C VAL A 249 0.56 29.84 2.72
N ASP A 250 0.41 29.97 4.03
CA ASP A 250 0.20 31.27 4.70
C ASP A 250 1.43 32.17 4.61
N HIS A 251 2.60 31.61 4.90
CA HIS A 251 3.87 32.34 4.81
C HIS A 251 4.11 32.92 3.41
N LEU A 252 3.80 32.14 2.37
CA LEU A 252 3.94 32.54 0.97
C LEU A 252 2.72 33.33 0.43
N ARG A 253 1.71 33.60 1.26
CA ARG A 253 0.46 34.31 0.91
C ARG A 253 -0.32 33.70 -0.27
N LEU A 254 -0.40 32.37 -0.29
CA LEU A 254 -1.03 31.59 -1.37
C LEU A 254 -2.42 31.07 -1.03
N ARG A 255 -3.02 31.51 0.08
CA ARG A 255 -4.31 30.99 0.60
C ARG A 255 -5.43 30.98 -0.44
N ASN A 256 -5.48 31.96 -1.35
CA ASN A 256 -6.49 32.07 -2.39
C ASN A 256 -6.19 31.20 -3.63
N ASP A 257 -5.02 30.62 -3.72
CA ASP A 257 -4.53 29.86 -4.88
C ASP A 257 -4.29 28.39 -4.57
N VAL A 258 -4.42 27.97 -3.28
CA VAL A 258 -4.20 26.60 -2.80
C VAL A 258 -5.45 26.07 -2.12
N GLY A 259 -5.94 24.92 -2.57
CA GLY A 259 -7.04 24.19 -1.95
C GLY A 259 -6.58 22.89 -1.32
N PHE A 260 -6.99 22.64 -0.08
CA PHE A 260 -6.80 21.35 0.61
C PHE A 260 -8.12 20.59 0.59
N LEU A 261 -8.16 19.44 -0.07
CA LEU A 261 -9.36 18.60 -0.18
C LEU A 261 -9.50 17.59 0.96
N GLY A 262 -8.41 17.35 1.71
CA GLY A 262 -8.39 16.29 2.70
C GLY A 262 -8.36 14.89 2.06
N LYS A 263 -8.80 13.89 2.80
CA LYS A 263 -8.91 12.51 2.30
C LYS A 263 -10.16 12.37 1.43
N VAL A 264 -9.97 12.25 0.13
CA VAL A 264 -11.07 12.00 -0.82
C VAL A 264 -11.16 10.49 -1.08
N VAL A 265 -12.35 9.95 -0.97
CA VAL A 265 -12.60 8.50 -1.02
C VAL A 265 -12.71 7.98 -2.47
N ASN A 266 -12.82 8.86 -3.45
CA ASN A 266 -13.09 8.54 -4.87
C ASN A 266 -12.05 9.12 -5.83
N VAL A 267 -10.81 8.92 -5.53
CA VAL A 267 -9.73 9.27 -6.48
C VAL A 267 -9.34 8.07 -7.29
#